data_633872d41e4f43c0df207a9f1de69370
#
_entry.id   633872d41e4f43c0df207a9f1de69370
#
_cell.length_a   1.000
_cell.length_b   1.000
_cell.length_c   1.000
_cell.angle_alpha   90.00
_cell.angle_beta   90.00
_cell.angle_gamma   90.00
#
_symmetry.space_group_name_H-M   'P 1'
#
loop_
_entity.id
_entity.type
_entity.pdbx_description
1 polymer ?
#
loop_
_entity_poly.entity_id
_entity_poly.type
_entity_poly.pdbx_seq_one_letter_code
_entity_poly.pdbx_strand_id
1 'polypeptide(L)'
;MATSGTYTWATNTSTVINNAFRKINRLGDFESITAGDDRYDAGLAALNPILQANAADGMPMWAVTETTIGFNTTGLNTLGGTLIGVGQTINTVAPLKLLQAIRRDNTDPANPIDVPLEIYTYDYYNSLSQKASFGTPVGIFYQNVAASSTGTPTMGRIKLWLLPDTYWTTTCDGDLIIRYQRPFQDQVATTGEFDFPNYWIHALTYQLAYALAPDYGLDPTQRGFLAKDAKEAYDKALSFGTETGSFNIQPRIRY
;
A
#
# COMPACT_ATOMS: atom_id res chain seq x y z
N MET A 1 -25.41 18.00 26.16
CA MET A 1 -24.80 16.65 26.09
C MET A 1 -23.29 16.85 26.09
N ALA A 2 -22.58 16.18 26.98
CA ALA A 2 -21.11 16.24 27.00
C ALA A 2 -20.57 15.29 25.94
N THR A 3 -19.70 15.76 25.06
CA THR A 3 -18.92 14.94 24.14
C THR A 3 -17.59 14.58 24.80
N SER A 4 -16.96 13.48 24.36
CA SER A 4 -15.67 13.03 24.96
C SER A 4 -14.52 14.04 24.75
N GLY A 5 -14.67 14.99 23.85
CA GLY A 5 -13.61 15.94 23.49
C GLY A 5 -12.40 15.30 22.81
N THR A 6 -12.46 14.00 22.48
CA THR A 6 -11.39 13.26 21.80
C THR A 6 -11.87 12.78 20.43
N TYR A 7 -10.97 12.71 19.48
CA TYR A 7 -11.21 12.19 18.12
C TYR A 7 -10.49 10.84 17.90
N THR A 8 -9.90 10.28 18.96
CA THR A 8 -9.14 9.03 18.94
C THR A 8 -10.07 7.87 19.30
N TRP A 9 -10.76 7.32 18.31
CA TRP A 9 -11.47 6.06 18.47
C TRP A 9 -10.60 4.94 17.88
N ALA A 10 -9.82 4.28 18.73
CA ALA A 10 -9.02 3.13 18.33
C ALA A 10 -9.87 1.86 18.40
N THR A 11 -9.83 1.06 17.36
CA THR A 11 -10.48 -0.26 17.30
C THR A 11 -9.40 -1.30 17.05
N ASN A 12 -9.39 -2.34 17.85
CA ASN A 12 -8.47 -3.47 17.71
C ASN A 12 -9.08 -4.61 16.89
N THR A 13 -8.23 -5.54 16.47
CA THR A 13 -8.59 -6.72 15.68
C THR A 13 -9.69 -7.55 16.35
N SER A 14 -9.60 -7.73 17.67
CA SER A 14 -10.60 -8.48 18.45
C SER A 14 -12.00 -7.85 18.34
N THR A 15 -12.08 -6.53 18.39
CA THR A 15 -13.36 -5.81 18.26
C THR A 15 -13.99 -6.01 16.88
N VAL A 16 -13.19 -5.96 15.81
CA VAL A 16 -13.68 -6.19 14.44
C VAL A 16 -14.19 -7.62 14.28
N ILE A 17 -13.44 -8.61 14.77
CA ILE A 17 -13.83 -10.03 14.73
C ILE A 17 -15.12 -10.24 15.54
N ASN A 18 -15.20 -9.77 16.77
CA ASN A 18 -16.39 -9.87 17.60
C ASN A 18 -17.63 -9.26 16.94
N ASN A 19 -17.47 -8.06 16.36
CA ASN A 19 -18.57 -7.40 15.65
C ASN A 19 -19.00 -8.14 14.39
N ALA A 20 -18.06 -8.75 13.65
CA ALA A 20 -18.39 -9.59 12.50
C ALA A 20 -19.20 -10.84 12.92
N PHE A 21 -18.81 -11.52 14.00
CA PHE A 21 -19.56 -12.67 14.54
C PHE A 21 -20.95 -12.28 15.06
N ARG A 22 -21.11 -11.09 15.64
CA ARG A 22 -22.44 -10.56 16.02
C ARG A 22 -23.32 -10.32 14.79
N LYS A 23 -22.76 -9.83 13.68
CA LYS A 23 -23.50 -9.61 12.43
C LYS A 23 -24.06 -10.89 11.82
N ILE A 24 -23.40 -12.02 12.03
CA ILE A 24 -23.87 -13.34 11.60
C ILE A 24 -24.64 -14.10 12.68
N ASN A 25 -25.01 -13.46 13.80
CA ASN A 25 -25.74 -14.03 14.92
C ASN A 25 -25.05 -15.28 15.55
N ARG A 26 -23.71 -15.29 15.59
CA ARG A 26 -22.90 -16.35 16.18
C ARG A 26 -22.18 -15.91 17.46
N LEU A 27 -22.46 -14.71 17.92
CA LEU A 27 -21.96 -14.17 19.18
C LEU A 27 -23.06 -13.38 19.87
N GLY A 28 -23.32 -13.68 21.15
CA GLY A 28 -24.27 -12.95 21.99
C GLY A 28 -23.74 -11.55 22.37
N ASP A 29 -24.67 -10.67 22.77
CA ASP A 29 -24.34 -9.27 23.10
C ASP A 29 -23.31 -9.13 24.23
N PHE A 30 -23.31 -10.06 25.19
CA PHE A 30 -22.40 -10.06 26.35
C PHE A 30 -21.24 -11.06 26.20
N GLU A 31 -21.15 -11.77 25.09
CA GLU A 31 -20.08 -12.71 24.79
C GLU A 31 -18.95 -12.00 24.01
N SER A 32 -17.71 -12.37 24.28
CA SER A 32 -16.54 -11.91 23.52
C SER A 32 -15.63 -13.09 23.18
N ILE A 33 -15.18 -13.11 21.94
CA ILE A 33 -14.18 -14.04 21.44
C ILE A 33 -12.80 -13.45 21.75
N THR A 34 -11.92 -14.26 22.32
CA THR A 34 -10.54 -13.86 22.67
C THR A 34 -9.53 -14.75 21.97
N ALA A 35 -8.24 -14.35 21.98
CA ALA A 35 -7.17 -15.18 21.44
C ALA A 35 -7.16 -16.57 22.11
N GLY A 36 -7.00 -17.62 21.29
CA GLY A 36 -7.07 -19.02 21.72
C GLY A 36 -8.46 -19.65 21.56
N ASP A 37 -9.48 -18.91 21.13
CA ASP A 37 -10.75 -19.47 20.66
C ASP A 37 -10.62 -19.78 19.15
N ASP A 38 -11.04 -20.97 18.72
CA ASP A 38 -11.02 -21.40 17.32
C ASP A 38 -11.77 -20.43 16.40
N ARG A 39 -12.80 -19.77 16.91
CA ARG A 39 -13.54 -18.73 16.18
C ARG A 39 -12.68 -17.48 15.94
N TYR A 40 -11.80 -17.15 16.88
CA TYR A 40 -10.87 -16.04 16.71
C TYR A 40 -9.89 -16.31 15.60
N ASP A 41 -9.30 -17.51 15.59
CA ASP A 41 -8.33 -17.92 14.59
C ASP A 41 -8.96 -18.01 13.20
N ALA A 42 -10.21 -18.51 13.11
CA ALA A 42 -11.00 -18.48 11.87
C ALA A 42 -11.27 -17.05 11.37
N GLY A 43 -11.63 -16.15 12.29
CA GLY A 43 -11.82 -14.72 11.99
C GLY A 43 -10.54 -14.05 11.47
N LEU A 44 -9.41 -14.34 12.09
CA LEU A 44 -8.09 -13.79 11.70
C LEU A 44 -7.65 -14.36 10.33
N ALA A 45 -7.84 -15.65 10.10
CA ALA A 45 -7.54 -16.30 8.83
C ALA A 45 -8.38 -15.76 7.66
N ALA A 46 -9.64 -15.38 7.92
CA ALA A 46 -10.50 -14.74 6.92
C ALA A 46 -10.18 -13.25 6.72
N LEU A 47 -9.70 -12.56 7.76
CA LEU A 47 -9.43 -11.12 7.72
C LEU A 47 -8.22 -10.76 6.83
N ASN A 48 -7.09 -11.47 6.97
CA ASN A 48 -5.87 -11.17 6.23
C ASN A 48 -6.03 -11.22 4.70
N PRO A 49 -6.68 -12.24 4.09
CA PRO A 49 -6.99 -12.22 2.66
C PRO A 49 -7.85 -11.03 2.22
N ILE A 50 -8.82 -10.59 3.06
CA ILE A 50 -9.65 -9.41 2.78
C ILE A 50 -8.78 -8.16 2.74
N LEU A 51 -7.85 -8.00 3.68
CA LEU A 51 -6.92 -6.88 3.69
C LEU A 51 -6.05 -6.84 2.43
N GLN A 52 -5.54 -7.99 2.01
CA GLN A 52 -4.74 -8.09 0.78
C GLN A 52 -5.57 -7.80 -0.48
N ALA A 53 -6.81 -8.29 -0.54
CA ALA A 53 -7.72 -7.99 -1.66
C ALA A 53 -8.04 -6.50 -1.74
N ASN A 54 -8.38 -5.87 -0.61
CA ASN A 54 -8.64 -4.42 -0.55
C ASN A 54 -7.41 -3.58 -0.95
N ALA A 55 -6.19 -4.06 -0.68
CA ALA A 55 -4.97 -3.40 -1.14
C ALA A 55 -4.81 -3.44 -2.66
N ALA A 56 -5.34 -4.48 -3.32
CA ALA A 56 -5.28 -4.64 -4.77
C ALA A 56 -6.38 -3.86 -5.51
N ASP A 57 -7.56 -3.71 -4.91
CA ASP A 57 -8.75 -3.16 -5.57
C ASP A 57 -8.76 -1.63 -5.71
N GLY A 58 -8.01 -0.91 -4.91
CA GLY A 58 -8.06 0.56 -4.93
C GLY A 58 -6.79 1.22 -4.42
N MET A 59 -6.63 2.51 -4.72
CA MET A 59 -5.55 3.34 -4.19
C MET A 59 -6.11 4.31 -3.14
N PRO A 60 -6.36 3.86 -1.90
CA PRO A 60 -6.70 4.81 -0.86
C PRO A 60 -5.49 5.71 -0.58
N MET A 61 -5.70 7.02 -0.48
CA MET A 61 -4.63 8.01 -0.30
C MET A 61 -3.72 7.71 0.90
N TRP A 62 -4.27 7.14 1.96
CA TRP A 62 -3.52 6.82 3.17
C TRP A 62 -2.55 5.62 3.01
N ALA A 63 -2.74 4.78 1.98
CA ALA A 63 -1.80 3.69 1.64
C ALA A 63 -0.65 4.16 0.75
N VAL A 64 -0.59 5.46 0.42
CA VAL A 64 0.49 6.05 -0.35
C VAL A 64 1.59 6.53 0.59
N THR A 65 2.80 6.10 0.31
CA THR A 65 4.00 6.48 1.08
C THR A 65 5.04 7.06 0.14
N GLU A 66 5.88 7.93 0.68
CA GLU A 66 7.03 8.51 -0.02
C GLU A 66 8.33 8.05 0.65
N THR A 67 9.32 7.75 -0.16
CA THR A 67 10.65 7.38 0.32
C THR A 67 11.71 8.10 -0.52
N THR A 68 12.70 8.67 0.17
CA THR A 68 13.86 9.32 -0.43
C THR A 68 15.05 8.35 -0.40
N ILE A 69 15.73 8.19 -1.53
CA ILE A 69 16.81 7.24 -1.74
C ILE A 69 17.95 8.02 -2.41
N GLY A 70 19.11 8.16 -1.75
CA GLY A 70 20.26 8.80 -2.37
C GLY A 70 20.74 8.03 -3.61
N PHE A 71 21.14 8.72 -4.67
CA PHE A 71 21.72 8.09 -5.86
C PHE A 71 23.03 7.37 -5.60
N ASN A 72 23.68 7.65 -4.47
CA ASN A 72 24.85 6.91 -3.98
C ASN A 72 24.51 5.52 -3.41
N THR A 73 23.22 5.18 -3.29
CA THR A 73 22.78 3.85 -2.81
C THR A 73 23.30 2.74 -3.71
N THR A 74 23.89 1.73 -3.09
CA THR A 74 24.48 0.59 -3.79
C THR A 74 23.51 -0.06 -4.79
N GLY A 75 23.94 -0.19 -6.01
CA GLY A 75 23.18 -0.85 -7.08
C GLY A 75 22.31 0.07 -7.94
N LEU A 76 21.97 1.29 -7.49
CA LEU A 76 21.21 2.25 -8.32
C LEU A 76 21.96 2.66 -9.59
N ASN A 77 23.29 2.71 -9.53
CA ASN A 77 24.18 3.02 -10.64
C ASN A 77 24.62 1.78 -11.43
N THR A 78 23.92 0.65 -11.28
CA THR A 78 24.25 -0.60 -11.98
C THR A 78 23.09 -1.07 -12.85
N LEU A 79 23.41 -1.81 -13.93
CA LEU A 79 22.43 -2.43 -14.81
C LEU A 79 21.49 -3.42 -14.08
N GLY A 80 21.98 -4.05 -13.02
CA GLY A 80 21.21 -4.96 -12.17
C GLY A 80 20.11 -4.26 -11.37
N GLY A 81 20.28 -2.96 -11.13
CA GLY A 81 19.43 -2.20 -10.23
C GLY A 81 19.61 -2.57 -8.77
N THR A 82 18.78 -2.02 -7.90
CA THR A 82 18.81 -2.25 -6.46
C THR A 82 17.52 -2.88 -5.96
N LEU A 83 17.61 -3.61 -4.84
CA LEU A 83 16.46 -4.23 -4.20
C LEU A 83 15.85 -3.29 -3.16
N ILE A 84 14.52 -3.24 -3.14
CA ILE A 84 13.71 -2.52 -2.17
C ILE A 84 12.78 -3.50 -1.45
N GLY A 85 12.75 -3.43 -0.15
CA GLY A 85 11.97 -4.33 0.70
C GLY A 85 12.52 -4.35 2.11
N VAL A 86 11.79 -4.95 3.03
CA VAL A 86 12.26 -5.13 4.41
C VAL A 86 13.54 -5.98 4.42
N GLY A 87 14.61 -5.45 5.00
CA GLY A 87 15.92 -6.11 5.05
C GLY A 87 16.72 -6.09 3.73
N GLN A 88 16.30 -5.32 2.73
CA GLN A 88 17.02 -5.15 1.47
C GLN A 88 17.92 -3.90 1.48
N THR A 89 18.64 -3.65 0.38
CA THR A 89 19.51 -2.48 0.23
C THR A 89 18.75 -1.18 0.49
N ILE A 90 17.53 -1.06 -0.04
CA ILE A 90 16.59 -0.02 0.33
C ILE A 90 15.62 -0.65 1.34
N ASN A 91 15.91 -0.42 2.63
CA ASN A 91 15.15 -1.04 3.72
C ASN A 91 13.86 -0.27 3.99
N THR A 92 12.83 -0.58 3.24
CA THR A 92 11.47 -0.08 3.42
C THR A 92 10.48 -1.13 2.96
N VAL A 93 9.18 -0.89 3.14
CA VAL A 93 8.14 -1.81 2.64
C VAL A 93 8.18 -1.82 1.10
N ALA A 94 8.21 -3.00 0.49
CA ALA A 94 8.24 -3.12 -0.96
C ALA A 94 6.98 -2.50 -1.59
N PRO A 95 7.12 -1.62 -2.59
CA PRO A 95 6.00 -1.04 -3.32
C PRO A 95 5.11 -2.10 -3.96
N LEU A 96 3.78 -1.97 -3.86
CA LEU A 96 2.86 -2.68 -4.74
C LEU A 96 2.90 -2.08 -6.14
N LYS A 97 2.92 -0.75 -6.22
CA LYS A 97 2.95 0.01 -7.45
C LYS A 97 3.61 1.36 -7.23
N LEU A 98 4.49 1.76 -8.15
CA LEU A 98 4.98 3.14 -8.19
C LEU A 98 3.92 4.06 -8.78
N LEU A 99 3.73 5.21 -8.16
CA LEU A 99 2.79 6.26 -8.58
C LEU A 99 3.52 7.43 -9.22
N GLN A 100 4.65 7.82 -8.62
CA GLN A 100 5.46 8.93 -9.05
C GLN A 100 6.93 8.66 -8.70
N ALA A 101 7.82 9.15 -9.51
CA ALA A 101 9.24 9.20 -9.20
C ALA A 101 9.80 10.57 -9.59
N ILE A 102 10.69 11.09 -8.77
CA ILE A 102 11.29 12.41 -8.92
C ILE A 102 12.78 12.24 -8.68
N ARG A 103 13.61 12.87 -9.53
CA ARG A 103 15.01 13.10 -9.17
C ARG A 103 15.13 14.48 -8.55
N ARG A 104 15.86 14.57 -7.47
CA ARG A 104 16.17 15.80 -6.77
C ARG A 104 17.64 16.12 -6.95
N ASP A 105 17.91 17.33 -7.38
CA ASP A 105 19.26 17.90 -7.41
C ASP A 105 19.46 18.71 -6.14
N ASN A 106 20.43 18.30 -5.33
CA ASN A 106 20.78 18.92 -4.04
C ASN A 106 22.01 19.81 -4.14
N THR A 107 22.42 20.25 -5.34
CA THR A 107 23.57 21.17 -5.50
C THR A 107 23.43 22.43 -4.64
N ASP A 108 22.21 22.94 -4.52
CA ASP A 108 21.85 23.96 -3.52
C ASP A 108 20.82 23.36 -2.54
N PRO A 109 21.26 22.87 -1.36
CA PRO A 109 20.36 22.26 -0.40
C PRO A 109 19.24 23.19 0.13
N ALA A 110 19.43 24.51 0.03
CA ALA A 110 18.41 25.48 0.41
C ALA A 110 17.30 25.62 -0.64
N ASN A 111 17.61 25.32 -1.90
CA ASN A 111 16.68 25.39 -3.03
C ASN A 111 16.83 24.16 -3.94
N PRO A 112 16.43 22.96 -3.50
CA PRO A 112 16.58 21.75 -4.29
C PRO A 112 15.69 21.82 -5.54
N ILE A 113 16.16 21.22 -6.64
CA ILE A 113 15.42 21.19 -7.90
C ILE A 113 14.85 19.81 -8.13
N ASP A 114 13.54 19.72 -8.16
CA ASP A 114 12.79 18.48 -8.38
C ASP A 114 12.38 18.35 -9.84
N VAL A 115 12.75 17.22 -10.48
CA VAL A 115 12.36 16.90 -11.86
C VAL A 115 11.69 15.53 -11.90
N PRO A 116 10.46 15.44 -12.40
CA PRO A 116 9.77 14.15 -12.49
C PRO A 116 10.50 13.20 -13.45
N LEU A 117 10.55 11.92 -13.05
CA LEU A 117 11.02 10.80 -13.87
C LEU A 117 9.85 10.07 -14.51
N GLU A 118 10.06 9.56 -15.72
CA GLU A 118 9.09 8.71 -16.39
C GLU A 118 9.12 7.29 -15.78
N ILE A 119 7.95 6.74 -15.48
CA ILE A 119 7.82 5.35 -15.00
C ILE A 119 7.65 4.45 -16.22
N TYR A 120 8.64 3.58 -16.44
CA TYR A 120 8.67 2.70 -17.60
C TYR A 120 7.89 1.41 -17.36
N THR A 121 7.20 0.95 -18.42
CA THR A 121 6.67 -0.41 -18.51
C THR A 121 7.80 -1.40 -18.80
N TYR A 122 7.54 -2.70 -18.58
CA TYR A 122 8.51 -3.76 -18.85
C TYR A 122 8.98 -3.75 -20.32
N ASP A 123 8.04 -3.64 -21.25
CA ASP A 123 8.33 -3.67 -22.70
C ASP A 123 9.11 -2.42 -23.14
N TYR A 124 8.72 -1.25 -22.62
CA TYR A 124 9.43 -0.01 -22.93
C TYR A 124 10.86 -0.04 -22.40
N TYR A 125 11.06 -0.44 -21.12
CA TYR A 125 12.41 -0.56 -20.57
C TYR A 125 13.28 -1.56 -21.35
N ASN A 126 12.70 -2.67 -21.83
CA ASN A 126 13.44 -3.66 -22.59
C ASN A 126 13.81 -3.17 -23.99
N SER A 127 13.01 -2.30 -24.60
CA SER A 127 13.28 -1.71 -25.92
C SER A 127 14.38 -0.64 -25.90
N LEU A 128 14.72 -0.11 -24.70
CA LEU A 128 15.78 0.90 -24.59
C LEU A 128 17.13 0.33 -25.01
N SER A 129 17.84 1.08 -25.84
CA SER A 129 19.24 0.80 -26.18
C SER A 129 20.17 1.33 -25.07
N GLN A 130 21.39 0.78 -25.01
CA GLN A 130 22.47 1.31 -24.15
C GLN A 130 22.07 1.45 -22.65
N LYS A 131 21.45 0.43 -22.08
CA LYS A 131 21.01 0.42 -20.68
C LYS A 131 22.11 0.66 -19.66
N ALA A 132 23.38 0.45 -20.01
CA ALA A 132 24.55 0.68 -19.18
C ALA A 132 25.16 2.10 -19.32
N SER A 133 24.51 3.00 -20.07
CA SER A 133 25.00 4.36 -20.21
C SER A 133 24.76 5.17 -18.94
N PHE A 134 25.81 5.92 -18.56
CA PHE A 134 25.76 6.84 -17.43
C PHE A 134 25.31 8.23 -17.87
N GLY A 135 24.66 8.93 -16.96
CA GLY A 135 24.22 10.32 -17.17
C GLY A 135 23.11 10.71 -16.21
N THR A 136 22.37 11.74 -16.60
CA THR A 136 21.22 12.20 -15.83
C THR A 136 20.06 11.21 -15.92
N PRO A 137 19.57 10.63 -14.82
CA PRO A 137 18.42 9.72 -14.85
C PRO A 137 17.17 10.42 -15.41
N VAL A 138 16.51 9.80 -16.39
CA VAL A 138 15.29 10.33 -17.00
C VAL A 138 14.07 9.44 -16.77
N GLY A 139 14.29 8.18 -16.40
CA GLY A 139 13.20 7.27 -16.11
C GLY A 139 13.56 6.17 -15.13
N ILE A 140 12.54 5.55 -14.60
CA ILE A 140 12.59 4.49 -13.59
C ILE A 140 11.76 3.29 -14.06
N PHE A 141 12.30 2.11 -13.86
CA PHE A 141 11.59 0.85 -14.02
C PHE A 141 11.52 0.12 -12.69
N TYR A 142 10.33 -0.31 -12.31
CA TYR A 142 10.06 -1.07 -11.11
C TYR A 142 9.52 -2.45 -11.44
N GLN A 143 10.05 -3.47 -10.80
CA GLN A 143 9.63 -4.85 -10.96
C GLN A 143 9.41 -5.49 -9.59
N ASN A 144 8.21 -6.06 -9.36
CA ASN A 144 8.01 -6.95 -8.23
C ASN A 144 8.83 -8.24 -8.42
N VAL A 145 9.55 -8.61 -7.40
CA VAL A 145 10.35 -9.83 -7.36
C VAL A 145 9.69 -10.79 -6.38
N ALA A 146 9.33 -11.98 -6.87
CA ALA A 146 8.80 -13.00 -5.99
C ALA A 146 9.85 -13.41 -4.94
N ALA A 147 9.42 -13.62 -3.72
CA ALA A 147 10.27 -14.18 -2.68
C ALA A 147 10.82 -15.55 -3.14
N SER A 148 12.12 -15.72 -3.08
CA SER A 148 12.76 -16.95 -3.56
C SER A 148 12.73 -18.10 -2.55
N SER A 149 12.27 -17.84 -1.31
CA SER A 149 12.22 -18.84 -0.24
C SER A 149 11.09 -18.53 0.74
N THR A 150 10.63 -19.56 1.43
CA THR A 150 9.65 -19.45 2.51
C THR A 150 10.15 -18.48 3.58
N GLY A 151 9.35 -17.46 3.90
CA GLY A 151 9.66 -16.46 4.92
C GLY A 151 10.43 -15.23 4.42
N THR A 152 10.77 -15.15 3.13
CA THR A 152 11.34 -13.92 2.56
C THR A 152 10.19 -12.95 2.23
N PRO A 153 10.19 -11.72 2.76
CA PRO A 153 9.14 -10.75 2.45
C PRO A 153 9.14 -10.39 0.96
N THR A 154 8.00 -9.96 0.46
CA THR A 154 7.89 -9.41 -0.89
C THR A 154 8.92 -8.32 -1.08
N MET A 155 9.63 -8.36 -2.19
CA MET A 155 10.63 -7.34 -2.54
C MET A 155 10.40 -6.85 -3.96
N GLY A 156 10.90 -5.66 -4.23
CA GLY A 156 10.93 -5.07 -5.55
C GLY A 156 12.35 -4.82 -6.02
N ARG A 157 12.48 -4.57 -7.31
CA ARG A 157 13.72 -4.12 -7.93
C ARG A 157 13.50 -2.83 -8.67
N ILE A 158 14.36 -1.86 -8.38
CA ILE A 158 14.39 -0.55 -9.03
C ILE A 158 15.56 -0.52 -10.00
N LYS A 159 15.31 -0.09 -11.22
CA LYS A 159 16.33 0.20 -12.25
C LYS A 159 16.11 1.59 -12.81
N LEU A 160 17.18 2.29 -13.05
CA LEU A 160 17.16 3.62 -13.65
C LEU A 160 17.64 3.60 -15.10
N TRP A 161 17.21 4.56 -15.85
CA TRP A 161 17.75 4.87 -17.17
C TRP A 161 17.72 6.41 -17.36
N LEU A 162 18.87 7.05 -17.61
CA LEU A 162 20.25 6.57 -17.58
C LEU A 162 20.68 6.21 -16.15
N LEU A 163 21.81 5.47 -16.04
CA LEU A 163 22.42 5.19 -14.73
C LEU A 163 23.02 6.50 -14.18
N PRO A 164 22.83 6.82 -12.87
CA PRO A 164 23.41 8.01 -12.28
C PRO A 164 24.93 7.98 -12.38
N ASP A 165 25.50 9.06 -12.91
CA ASP A 165 26.94 9.27 -13.00
C ASP A 165 27.52 9.86 -11.69
N THR A 166 28.81 10.22 -11.72
CA THR A 166 29.51 10.81 -10.56
C THR A 166 28.94 12.16 -10.15
N TYR A 167 28.33 12.92 -11.05
CA TYR A 167 27.66 14.17 -10.70
C TYR A 167 26.52 13.88 -9.70
N TRP A 168 25.64 12.92 -10.03
CA TRP A 168 24.48 12.57 -9.22
C TRP A 168 24.82 11.84 -7.93
N THR A 169 25.87 11.00 -7.96
CA THR A 169 26.22 10.17 -6.79
C THR A 169 27.16 10.85 -5.80
N THR A 170 27.86 11.91 -6.20
CA THR A 170 28.91 12.50 -5.38
C THR A 170 28.89 14.03 -5.39
N THR A 171 28.70 14.67 -6.56
CA THR A 171 28.85 16.12 -6.69
C THR A 171 27.61 16.86 -6.17
N CYS A 172 26.43 16.50 -6.62
CA CYS A 172 25.19 17.10 -6.15
C CYS A 172 24.54 16.33 -5.00
N ASP A 173 25.06 15.12 -4.67
CA ASP A 173 24.47 14.22 -3.68
C ASP A 173 22.94 14.10 -3.86
N GLY A 174 22.55 13.81 -5.11
CA GLY A 174 21.17 13.86 -5.53
C GLY A 174 20.34 12.69 -5.00
N ASP A 175 19.04 12.90 -4.95
CA ASP A 175 18.08 11.93 -4.43
C ASP A 175 17.09 11.47 -5.49
N LEU A 176 16.71 10.20 -5.37
CA LEU A 176 15.54 9.60 -5.99
C LEU A 176 14.40 9.59 -4.97
N ILE A 177 13.35 10.34 -5.22
CA ILE A 177 12.15 10.34 -4.40
C ILE A 177 11.11 9.51 -5.14
N ILE A 178 10.62 8.47 -4.49
CA ILE A 178 9.55 7.62 -5.03
C ILE A 178 8.31 7.73 -4.17
N ARG A 179 7.17 7.92 -4.82
CA ARG A 179 5.86 7.85 -4.20
C ARG A 179 5.17 6.59 -4.68
N TYR A 180 4.73 5.76 -3.75
CA TYR A 180 4.23 4.44 -4.08
C TYR A 180 3.11 3.99 -3.17
N GLN A 181 2.33 3.04 -3.65
CA GLN A 181 1.35 2.32 -2.86
C GLN A 181 2.05 1.21 -2.09
N ARG A 182 1.91 1.22 -0.76
CA ARG A 182 2.42 0.15 0.11
C ARG A 182 1.36 -0.92 0.35
N PRO A 183 1.74 -2.18 0.61
CA PRO A 183 0.81 -3.18 1.13
C PRO A 183 0.32 -2.78 2.53
N PHE A 184 -0.82 -3.31 2.91
CA PHE A 184 -1.34 -3.21 4.26
C PHE A 184 -0.62 -4.18 5.20
N GLN A 185 -0.54 -3.82 6.47
CA GLN A 185 0.05 -4.71 7.47
C GLN A 185 -0.92 -5.85 7.80
N ASP A 186 -0.37 -7.08 7.85
CA ASP A 186 -1.12 -8.24 8.30
C ASP A 186 -1.43 -8.14 9.79
N GLN A 187 -2.61 -8.62 10.17
CA GLN A 187 -3.01 -8.70 11.56
C GLN A 187 -2.55 -10.03 12.16
N VAL A 188 -1.77 -9.98 13.24
CA VAL A 188 -1.19 -11.16 13.91
C VAL A 188 -1.58 -11.29 15.37
N ALA A 189 -2.13 -10.24 16.00
CA ALA A 189 -2.42 -10.23 17.44
C ALA A 189 -3.80 -9.64 17.75
N THR A 190 -4.33 -10.03 18.91
CA THR A 190 -5.62 -9.55 19.43
C THR A 190 -5.67 -8.07 19.73
N THR A 191 -4.52 -7.49 20.08
CA THR A 191 -4.37 -6.10 20.50
C THR A 191 -3.76 -5.23 19.40
N GLY A 192 -3.56 -5.78 18.21
CA GLY A 192 -3.00 -5.03 17.07
C GLY A 192 -3.94 -3.89 16.68
N GLU A 193 -3.39 -2.69 16.61
CA GLU A 193 -4.07 -1.57 15.97
C GLU A 193 -4.08 -1.78 14.46
N PHE A 194 -5.18 -1.38 13.82
CA PHE A 194 -5.27 -1.43 12.37
C PHE A 194 -4.45 -0.31 11.74
N ASP A 195 -3.72 -0.67 10.69
CA ASP A 195 -3.06 0.27 9.77
C ASP A 195 -4.09 0.92 8.82
N PHE A 196 -5.26 1.22 9.35
CA PHE A 196 -6.41 1.74 8.61
C PHE A 196 -7.03 2.93 9.32
N PRO A 197 -7.50 3.95 8.60
CA PRO A 197 -8.33 5.00 9.16
C PRO A 197 -9.65 4.42 9.71
N ASN A 198 -10.16 5.03 10.78
CA ASN A 198 -11.33 4.53 11.50
C ASN A 198 -12.59 4.33 10.63
N TYR A 199 -12.73 5.09 9.54
CA TYR A 199 -13.87 4.95 8.63
C TYR A 199 -13.87 3.65 7.81
N TRP A 200 -12.73 2.95 7.72
CA TRP A 200 -12.62 1.63 7.08
C TRP A 200 -13.10 0.49 7.97
N ILE A 201 -13.12 0.66 9.28
CA ILE A 201 -13.45 -0.41 10.25
C ILE A 201 -14.85 -0.97 10.00
N HIS A 202 -15.79 -0.11 9.64
CA HIS A 202 -17.16 -0.53 9.31
C HIS A 202 -17.19 -1.44 8.07
N ALA A 203 -16.49 -1.07 7.01
CA ALA A 203 -16.38 -1.86 5.79
C ALA A 203 -15.73 -3.23 6.06
N LEU A 204 -14.61 -3.24 6.79
CA LEU A 204 -13.91 -4.47 7.18
C LEU A 204 -14.80 -5.41 8.00
N THR A 205 -15.58 -4.87 8.94
CA THR A 205 -16.50 -5.66 9.75
C THR A 205 -17.54 -6.38 8.90
N TYR A 206 -18.16 -5.71 7.92
CA TYR A 206 -19.13 -6.32 7.04
C TYR A 206 -18.51 -7.28 6.03
N GLN A 207 -17.35 -6.96 5.47
CA GLN A 207 -16.62 -7.87 4.59
C GLN A 207 -16.24 -9.17 5.31
N LEU A 208 -15.75 -9.06 6.56
CA LEU A 208 -15.42 -10.21 7.39
C LEU A 208 -16.68 -11.03 7.73
N ALA A 209 -17.78 -10.39 8.10
CA ALA A 209 -19.06 -11.07 8.36
C ALA A 209 -19.56 -11.82 7.11
N TYR A 210 -19.44 -11.22 5.94
CA TYR A 210 -19.81 -11.87 4.67
C TYR A 210 -18.91 -13.07 4.36
N ALA A 211 -17.58 -12.95 4.58
CA ALA A 211 -16.63 -14.02 4.35
C ALA A 211 -16.86 -15.23 5.29
N LEU A 212 -17.21 -14.98 6.55
CA LEU A 212 -17.49 -16.04 7.54
C LEU A 212 -18.88 -16.66 7.39
N ALA A 213 -19.83 -15.96 6.79
CA ALA A 213 -21.23 -16.40 6.69
C ALA A 213 -21.43 -17.82 6.11
N PRO A 214 -20.69 -18.27 5.07
CA PRO A 214 -20.80 -19.64 4.56
C PRO A 214 -20.43 -20.71 5.58
N ASP A 215 -19.32 -20.52 6.28
CA ASP A 215 -18.74 -21.50 7.20
C ASP A 215 -19.63 -21.72 8.43
N TYR A 216 -20.39 -20.69 8.80
CA TYR A 216 -21.31 -20.73 9.92
C TYR A 216 -22.78 -21.01 9.51
N GLY A 217 -23.02 -21.43 8.25
CA GLY A 217 -24.30 -21.91 7.78
C GLY A 217 -25.41 -20.85 7.73
N LEU A 218 -25.08 -19.62 7.38
CA LEU A 218 -26.09 -18.57 7.17
C LEU A 218 -26.95 -18.88 5.94
N ASP A 219 -28.23 -18.54 6.05
CA ASP A 219 -29.18 -18.67 4.94
C ASP A 219 -28.75 -17.82 3.72
N PRO A 220 -28.92 -18.34 2.48
CA PRO A 220 -28.54 -17.58 1.26
C PRO A 220 -29.16 -16.18 1.15
N THR A 221 -30.38 -16.00 1.66
CA THR A 221 -31.05 -14.69 1.66
C THR A 221 -30.33 -13.69 2.58
N GLN A 222 -29.98 -14.14 3.79
CA GLN A 222 -29.22 -13.29 4.75
C GLN A 222 -27.83 -12.98 4.24
N ARG A 223 -27.17 -13.95 3.58
CA ARG A 223 -25.87 -13.71 2.90
C ARG A 223 -25.99 -12.66 1.80
N GLY A 224 -27.09 -12.64 1.05
CA GLY A 224 -27.36 -11.61 0.04
C GLY A 224 -27.44 -10.20 0.65
N PHE A 225 -28.10 -10.05 1.80
CA PHE A 225 -28.13 -8.77 2.51
C PHE A 225 -26.74 -8.35 3.01
N LEU A 226 -25.97 -9.27 3.61
CA LEU A 226 -24.62 -9.00 4.06
C LEU A 226 -23.68 -8.61 2.91
N ALA A 227 -23.81 -9.25 1.74
CA ALA A 227 -23.04 -8.90 0.55
C ALA A 227 -23.32 -7.47 0.09
N LYS A 228 -24.59 -7.05 0.09
CA LYS A 228 -25.01 -5.68 -0.25
C LYS A 228 -24.45 -4.67 0.75
N ASP A 229 -24.62 -4.94 2.04
CA ASP A 229 -24.14 -4.06 3.10
C ASP A 229 -22.61 -3.93 3.07
N ALA A 230 -21.88 -5.04 2.83
CA ALA A 230 -20.43 -5.05 2.70
C ALA A 230 -19.96 -4.19 1.51
N LYS A 231 -20.63 -4.33 0.36
CA LYS A 231 -20.32 -3.51 -0.81
C LYS A 231 -20.60 -2.03 -0.57
N GLU A 232 -21.77 -1.69 -0.02
CA GLU A 232 -22.11 -0.30 0.25
C GLU A 232 -21.16 0.35 1.27
N ALA A 233 -20.76 -0.38 2.30
CA ALA A 233 -19.80 0.09 3.29
C ALA A 233 -18.40 0.30 2.67
N TYR A 234 -17.98 -0.63 1.79
CA TYR A 234 -16.71 -0.54 1.06
C TYR A 234 -16.70 0.67 0.10
N ASP A 235 -17.74 0.83 -0.71
CA ASP A 235 -17.85 1.94 -1.67
C ASP A 235 -17.84 3.31 -0.95
N LYS A 236 -18.47 3.40 0.22
CA LYS A 236 -18.42 4.61 1.07
C LYS A 236 -17.03 4.89 1.60
N ALA A 237 -16.33 3.86 2.10
CA ALA A 237 -14.98 4.01 2.61
C ALA A 237 -13.99 4.41 1.50
N LEU A 238 -14.13 3.82 0.32
CA LEU A 238 -13.31 4.13 -0.85
C LEU A 238 -13.56 5.56 -1.34
N SER A 239 -14.82 6.00 -1.45
CA SER A 239 -15.16 7.34 -1.91
C SER A 239 -14.63 8.43 -0.99
N PHE A 240 -14.56 8.18 0.31
CA PHE A 240 -13.99 9.12 1.28
C PHE A 240 -12.47 9.24 1.16
N GLY A 241 -11.79 8.15 0.78
CA GLY A 241 -10.34 8.10 0.61
C GLY A 241 -9.83 8.56 -0.76
N THR A 242 -10.72 8.98 -1.69
CA THR A 242 -10.30 9.45 -3.01
C THR A 242 -9.97 10.94 -2.98
N GLU A 243 -8.93 11.32 -3.72
CA GLU A 243 -8.52 12.72 -3.87
C GLU A 243 -9.60 13.50 -4.66
N THR A 244 -10.16 14.55 -4.06
CA THR A 244 -11.05 15.50 -4.74
C THR A 244 -10.21 16.54 -5.48
N GLY A 245 -9.49 16.11 -6.52
CA GLY A 245 -8.74 17.01 -7.39
C GLY A 245 -9.60 17.57 -8.51
N SER A 246 -9.59 18.88 -8.72
CA SER A 246 -10.12 19.49 -9.92
C SER A 246 -9.14 19.27 -11.07
N PHE A 247 -9.52 18.47 -12.07
CA PHE A 247 -8.72 18.31 -13.29
C PHE A 247 -8.89 19.55 -14.18
N ASN A 248 -7.91 20.42 -14.17
CA ASN A 248 -7.88 21.54 -15.10
C ASN A 248 -7.13 21.09 -16.37
N ILE A 249 -7.87 20.62 -17.37
CA ILE A 249 -7.30 20.25 -18.67
C ILE A 249 -7.08 21.54 -19.48
N GLN A 250 -5.83 22.03 -19.47
CA GLN A 250 -5.42 23.08 -20.40
C GLN A 250 -4.99 22.46 -21.73
N PRO A 251 -5.71 22.70 -22.83
CA PRO A 251 -5.28 22.24 -24.16
C PRO A 251 -3.97 22.94 -24.53
N ARG A 252 -2.91 22.17 -24.73
CA ARG A 252 -1.62 22.66 -25.18
C ARG A 252 -1.72 22.92 -26.68
N ILE A 253 -1.95 24.17 -27.08
CA ILE A 253 -1.87 24.57 -28.47
C ILE A 253 -0.38 24.57 -28.83
N ARG A 254 0.05 23.65 -29.70
CA ARG A 254 1.36 23.72 -30.36
C ARG A 254 1.21 24.65 -31.56
N TYR A 255 1.91 25.78 -31.53
CA TYR A 255 2.20 26.59 -32.71
C TYR A 255 3.37 25.98 -33.47
#